data_03b7925e5cdd672cff23a2448f1b62a6
#
_entry.id   03b7925e5cdd672cff23a2448f1b62a6
#
_cell.length_a   1.000
_cell.length_b   1.000
_cell.length_c   1.000
_cell.angle_alpha   90.00
_cell.angle_beta   90.00
_cell.angle_gamma   90.00
#
_symmetry.space_group_name_H-M   'P 1'
#
loop_
_entity.id
_entity.type
_entity.pdbx_description
1 polymer ?
#
loop_
_entity_poly.entity_id
_entity_poly.type
_entity_poly.pdbx_seq_one_letter_code
_entity_poly.pdbx_strand_id
1 'polypeptide(L)'
;VPAAGLEQLLAYDATAPLDLKVVGTERRDGAVVEDVTFRGVGETIEAYVVRPEAGAGPFAAVLFVHWFEPPNPTSNRTQFLEEARALARRGVVSLLPATFWSDPARYKARRWETDFDNSVTQAKNLRRALDVLLAQPGVDARRVAYVGHDYGAMFGALIAGVETRPRAYALIAGTSRFADWYLFGSSTGVPKGEDLARFRERLAQIDPVTALGRAKAAFFLQFGEQDRFTPRDNFLAFYQAAPTPKRIATYASEHDMTADIIRHDRAVWLAEQLDLSN
;
A
#
# COMPACT_ATOMS: atom_id res chain seq x y z
N VAL A 1 19.38 2.27 8.47
CA VAL A 1 19.50 3.74 8.30
C VAL A 1 18.95 4.40 9.56
N PRO A 2 19.60 5.41 10.15
CA PRO A 2 19.04 6.22 11.24
C PRO A 2 17.66 6.80 10.86
N ALA A 3 16.79 7.11 11.85
CA ALA A 3 15.46 7.64 11.58
C ALA A 3 15.49 8.90 10.68
N ALA A 4 16.36 9.85 10.99
CA ALA A 4 16.57 11.05 10.19
C ALA A 4 16.99 10.75 8.73
N GLY A 5 17.74 9.67 8.50
CA GLY A 5 18.14 9.27 7.15
C GLY A 5 16.97 8.70 6.33
N LEU A 6 16.02 7.97 6.94
CA LEU A 6 14.84 7.48 6.23
C LEU A 6 13.86 8.62 5.91
N GLU A 7 13.64 9.55 6.83
CA GLU A 7 12.83 10.75 6.60
C GLU A 7 13.38 11.58 5.45
N GLN A 8 14.70 11.83 5.43
CA GLN A 8 15.36 12.56 4.35
C GLN A 8 15.27 11.83 3.02
N LEU A 9 15.47 10.49 3.02
CA LEU A 9 15.40 9.66 1.82
C LEU A 9 14.00 9.70 1.19
N LEU A 10 12.95 9.65 2.03
CA LEU A 10 11.56 9.67 1.59
C LEU A 10 10.94 11.08 1.56
N ALA A 11 11.73 12.13 1.74
CA ALA A 11 11.25 13.51 1.62
C ALA A 11 10.85 13.82 0.17
N TYR A 12 9.78 14.60 0.03
CA TYR A 12 9.25 15.10 -1.25
C TYR A 12 8.64 16.49 -1.02
N ASP A 13 8.37 17.22 -2.08
CA ASP A 13 7.69 18.52 -1.99
C ASP A 13 6.17 18.31 -1.82
N ALA A 14 5.70 18.37 -0.57
CA ALA A 14 4.28 18.25 -0.24
C ALA A 14 3.48 19.51 -0.65
N THR A 15 4.14 20.63 -0.96
CA THR A 15 3.49 21.88 -1.37
C THR A 15 3.24 21.96 -2.88
N ALA A 16 3.86 21.07 -3.65
CA ALA A 16 3.64 21.01 -5.10
C ALA A 16 2.15 20.80 -5.42
N PRO A 17 1.61 21.43 -6.46
CA PRO A 17 0.22 21.24 -6.87
C PRO A 17 -0.12 19.78 -7.07
N LEU A 18 -1.32 19.36 -6.65
CA LEU A 18 -1.79 17.97 -6.85
C LEU A 18 -2.10 17.68 -8.32
N ASP A 19 -2.49 18.71 -9.09
CA ASP A 19 -2.93 18.61 -10.47
C ASP A 19 -3.98 17.49 -10.69
N LEU A 20 -4.86 17.33 -9.69
CA LEU A 20 -5.91 16.31 -9.70
C LEU A 20 -6.91 16.60 -10.83
N LYS A 21 -7.11 15.62 -11.70
CA LYS A 21 -8.06 15.68 -12.81
C LYS A 21 -8.96 14.46 -12.81
N VAL A 22 -10.25 14.66 -12.92
CA VAL A 22 -11.23 13.59 -13.15
C VAL A 22 -11.30 13.30 -14.63
N VAL A 23 -11.06 12.05 -15.04
CA VAL A 23 -11.12 11.61 -16.43
C VAL A 23 -12.33 10.73 -16.72
N GLY A 24 -12.98 10.20 -15.69
CA GLY A 24 -14.18 9.40 -15.80
C GLY A 24 -14.94 9.31 -14.48
N THR A 25 -16.23 9.04 -14.53
CA THR A 25 -17.07 8.88 -13.32
C THR A 25 -18.10 7.79 -13.55
N GLU A 26 -18.19 6.85 -12.62
CA GLU A 26 -19.23 5.83 -12.53
C GLU A 26 -19.99 5.98 -11.21
N ARG A 27 -21.32 5.84 -11.24
CA ARG A 27 -22.17 5.78 -10.04
C ARG A 27 -22.86 4.44 -10.00
N ARG A 28 -22.66 3.72 -8.91
CA ARG A 28 -23.26 2.40 -8.74
C ARG A 28 -23.40 2.04 -7.26
N ASP A 29 -24.56 1.54 -6.89
CA ASP A 29 -24.86 0.96 -5.58
C ASP A 29 -24.48 1.89 -4.39
N GLY A 30 -24.77 3.20 -4.51
CA GLY A 30 -24.52 4.20 -3.47
C GLY A 30 -23.07 4.67 -3.37
N ALA A 31 -22.23 4.28 -4.32
CA ALA A 31 -20.84 4.74 -4.42
C ALA A 31 -20.59 5.47 -5.74
N VAL A 32 -19.75 6.49 -5.70
CA VAL A 32 -19.17 7.16 -6.86
C VAL A 32 -17.72 6.73 -7.00
N VAL A 33 -17.37 6.24 -8.18
CA VAL A 33 -15.99 5.91 -8.57
C VAL A 33 -15.55 6.94 -9.60
N GLU A 34 -14.56 7.73 -9.27
CA GLU A 34 -13.94 8.68 -10.18
C GLU A 34 -12.59 8.12 -10.63
N ASP A 35 -12.41 7.96 -11.94
CA ASP A 35 -11.11 7.72 -12.54
C ASP A 35 -10.39 9.06 -12.59
N VAL A 36 -9.22 9.13 -11.95
CA VAL A 36 -8.47 10.38 -11.79
C VAL A 36 -7.02 10.21 -12.16
N THR A 37 -6.39 11.33 -12.51
CA THR A 37 -4.94 11.45 -12.55
C THR A 37 -4.47 12.52 -11.60
N PHE A 38 -3.29 12.35 -11.02
CA PHE A 38 -2.67 13.36 -10.17
C PHE A 38 -1.15 13.41 -10.34
N ARG A 39 -0.54 14.52 -9.93
CA ARG A 39 0.90 14.69 -9.98
C ARG A 39 1.59 13.90 -8.85
N GLY A 40 2.34 12.87 -9.21
CA GLY A 40 3.29 12.19 -8.36
C GLY A 40 4.67 12.87 -8.37
N VAL A 41 5.67 12.17 -7.85
CA VAL A 41 7.07 12.58 -7.88
C VAL A 41 7.70 12.08 -9.17
N GLY A 42 7.87 13.00 -10.11
CA GLY A 42 8.48 12.71 -11.43
C GLY A 42 7.55 12.06 -12.47
N GLU A 43 6.29 11.80 -12.13
CA GLU A 43 5.33 11.18 -13.05
C GLU A 43 3.88 11.57 -12.73
N THR A 44 2.97 11.34 -13.69
CA THR A 44 1.53 11.41 -13.47
C THR A 44 1.03 10.03 -13.05
N ILE A 45 0.22 9.96 -12.00
CA ILE A 45 -0.31 8.72 -11.43
C ILE A 45 -1.80 8.65 -11.71
N GLU A 46 -2.24 7.51 -12.23
CA GLU A 46 -3.65 7.16 -12.35
C GLU A 46 -4.17 6.57 -11.03
N ALA A 47 -5.40 6.89 -10.66
CA ALA A 47 -6.02 6.32 -9.47
C ALA A 47 -7.54 6.25 -9.62
N TYR A 48 -8.18 5.48 -8.75
CA TYR A 48 -9.59 5.62 -8.46
C TYR A 48 -9.79 6.36 -7.14
N VAL A 49 -10.67 7.38 -7.13
CA VAL A 49 -11.28 7.91 -5.93
C VAL A 49 -12.65 7.25 -5.79
N VAL A 50 -12.89 6.56 -4.69
CA VAL A 50 -14.20 5.96 -4.40
C VAL A 50 -14.78 6.63 -3.18
N ARG A 51 -15.99 7.18 -3.31
CA ARG A 51 -16.64 7.96 -2.24
C ARG A 51 -18.12 7.67 -2.13
N PRO A 52 -18.73 7.98 -0.98
CA PRO A 52 -20.19 7.96 -0.84
C PRO A 52 -20.86 8.80 -1.92
N GLU A 53 -21.98 8.31 -2.45
CA GLU A 53 -22.80 9.09 -3.40
C GLU A 53 -23.53 10.23 -2.71
N ALA A 54 -23.81 10.09 -1.41
CA ALA A 54 -24.52 11.07 -0.60
C ALA A 54 -23.78 11.35 0.72
N GLY A 55 -24.09 12.49 1.33
CA GLY A 55 -23.53 12.94 2.60
C GLY A 55 -22.44 14.01 2.40
N ALA A 56 -22.23 14.80 3.45
CA ALA A 56 -21.24 15.89 3.47
C ALA A 56 -20.02 15.55 4.35
N GLY A 57 -19.97 14.34 4.90
CA GLY A 57 -18.95 13.94 5.87
C GLY A 57 -19.33 14.32 7.32
N PRO A 58 -18.40 14.23 8.28
CA PRO A 58 -17.00 13.87 8.06
C PRO A 58 -16.81 12.39 7.67
N PHE A 59 -16.04 12.13 6.62
CA PHE A 59 -15.76 10.78 6.11
C PHE A 59 -14.44 10.26 6.66
N ALA A 60 -14.38 8.99 7.01
CA ALA A 60 -13.11 8.30 7.17
C ALA A 60 -12.42 8.10 5.80
N ALA A 61 -11.14 7.77 5.80
CA ALA A 61 -10.42 7.61 4.55
C ALA A 61 -9.50 6.38 4.55
N VAL A 62 -9.36 5.74 3.38
CA VAL A 62 -8.48 4.58 3.20
C VAL A 62 -7.66 4.71 1.92
N LEU A 63 -6.35 4.60 2.05
CA LEU A 63 -5.44 4.39 0.92
C LEU A 63 -5.28 2.90 0.68
N PHE A 64 -5.71 2.40 -0.49
CA PHE A 64 -5.54 1.02 -0.90
C PHE A 64 -4.40 0.88 -1.88
N VAL A 65 -3.48 -0.04 -1.63
CA VAL A 65 -2.33 -0.29 -2.52
C VAL A 65 -2.28 -1.76 -2.91
N HIS A 66 -2.42 -2.00 -4.18
CA HIS A 66 -2.58 -3.32 -4.79
C HIS A 66 -1.29 -4.16 -4.75
N TRP A 67 -1.47 -5.46 -5.00
CA TRP A 67 -0.41 -6.45 -5.17
C TRP A 67 0.24 -6.42 -6.56
N PHE A 68 1.27 -7.26 -6.73
CA PHE A 68 1.90 -7.46 -8.02
C PHE A 68 2.05 -8.97 -8.32
N GLU A 69 1.20 -9.48 -9.15
CA GLU A 69 1.24 -10.88 -9.64
C GLU A 69 0.73 -10.95 -11.08
N PRO A 70 1.49 -10.49 -12.09
CA PRO A 70 1.09 -10.63 -13.47
C PRO A 70 1.12 -12.12 -13.93
N PRO A 71 0.21 -12.57 -14.79
CA PRO A 71 -0.77 -11.76 -15.53
C PRO A 71 -2.13 -11.62 -14.84
N ASN A 72 -2.21 -11.68 -13.51
CA ASN A 72 -3.48 -11.58 -12.80
C ASN A 72 -4.17 -10.23 -13.12
N PRO A 73 -5.46 -10.24 -13.53
CA PRO A 73 -6.17 -9.03 -13.94
C PRO A 73 -6.36 -8.00 -12.83
N THR A 74 -6.21 -8.39 -11.56
CA THR A 74 -6.30 -7.49 -10.41
C THR A 74 -4.94 -6.97 -9.91
N SER A 75 -3.84 -7.30 -10.62
CA SER A 75 -2.49 -6.82 -10.30
C SER A 75 -2.32 -5.32 -10.60
N ASN A 76 -3.28 -4.50 -10.21
CA ASN A 76 -3.37 -3.06 -10.44
C ASN A 76 -4.38 -2.41 -9.50
N ARG A 77 -4.68 -1.12 -9.70
CA ARG A 77 -5.61 -0.31 -8.91
C ARG A 77 -7.04 -0.88 -8.78
N THR A 78 -7.41 -1.93 -9.51
CA THR A 78 -8.75 -2.54 -9.40
C THR A 78 -8.87 -3.55 -8.28
N GLN A 79 -7.77 -4.02 -7.70
CA GLN A 79 -7.78 -5.12 -6.71
C GLN A 79 -8.76 -4.88 -5.56
N PHE A 80 -8.76 -3.68 -4.99
CA PHE A 80 -9.59 -3.33 -3.83
C PHE A 80 -10.87 -2.56 -4.18
N LEU A 81 -11.24 -2.50 -5.48
CA LEU A 81 -12.34 -1.62 -5.90
C LEU A 81 -13.68 -2.00 -5.24
N GLU A 82 -13.98 -3.28 -5.10
CA GLU A 82 -15.21 -3.75 -4.46
C GLU A 82 -15.21 -3.50 -2.94
N GLU A 83 -14.04 -3.65 -2.28
CA GLU A 83 -13.91 -3.30 -0.86
C GLU A 83 -14.11 -1.79 -0.65
N ALA A 84 -13.52 -0.97 -1.52
CA ALA A 84 -13.68 0.49 -1.47
C ALA A 84 -15.14 0.92 -1.69
N ARG A 85 -15.87 0.27 -2.63
CA ARG A 85 -17.31 0.51 -2.83
C ARG A 85 -18.13 0.12 -1.59
N ALA A 86 -17.79 -1.03 -0.96
CA ALA A 86 -18.46 -1.45 0.27
C ALA A 86 -18.24 -0.45 1.41
N LEU A 87 -17.02 0.07 1.56
CA LEU A 87 -16.67 1.07 2.57
C LEU A 87 -17.29 2.44 2.25
N ALA A 88 -17.46 2.81 0.98
CA ALA A 88 -18.10 4.06 0.61
C ALA A 88 -19.53 4.13 1.16
N ARG A 89 -20.30 3.02 1.11
CA ARG A 89 -21.65 2.96 1.72
C ARG A 89 -21.66 3.14 3.24
N ARG A 90 -20.50 3.07 3.89
CA ARG A 90 -20.29 3.28 5.32
C ARG A 90 -19.61 4.63 5.63
N GLY A 91 -19.58 5.56 4.70
CA GLY A 91 -19.02 6.88 4.90
C GLY A 91 -17.48 6.93 4.82
N VAL A 92 -16.87 6.14 3.96
CA VAL A 92 -15.42 6.13 3.73
C VAL A 92 -15.10 6.63 2.33
N VAL A 93 -14.13 7.51 2.22
CA VAL A 93 -13.49 7.89 0.95
C VAL A 93 -12.22 7.05 0.78
N SER A 94 -12.06 6.43 -0.38
CA SER A 94 -10.91 5.60 -0.69
C SER A 94 -10.13 6.14 -1.89
N LEU A 95 -8.81 6.02 -1.86
CA LEU A 95 -7.94 6.26 -3.01
C LEU A 95 -7.20 4.96 -3.35
N LEU A 96 -7.24 4.57 -4.63
CA LEU A 96 -6.62 3.36 -5.17
C LEU A 96 -5.66 3.76 -6.29
N PRO A 97 -4.39 4.13 -5.99
CA PRO A 97 -3.44 4.54 -7.02
C PRO A 97 -2.89 3.32 -7.77
N ALA A 98 -2.60 3.53 -9.05
CA ALA A 98 -1.70 2.66 -9.79
C ALA A 98 -0.29 2.79 -9.20
N THR A 99 0.39 1.66 -9.03
CA THR A 99 1.78 1.66 -8.59
C THR A 99 2.74 1.54 -9.77
N PHE A 100 4.02 1.67 -9.49
CA PHE A 100 5.09 1.59 -10.48
C PHE A 100 5.02 0.30 -11.33
N TRP A 101 4.61 -0.82 -10.73
CA TRP A 101 4.55 -2.13 -11.38
C TRP A 101 3.16 -2.53 -11.89
N SER A 102 2.16 -1.64 -11.85
CA SER A 102 0.87 -1.92 -12.49
C SER A 102 0.93 -2.02 -14.01
N ASP A 103 2.02 -1.56 -14.63
CA ASP A 103 2.33 -1.77 -16.03
C ASP A 103 3.29 -2.97 -16.21
N PRO A 104 2.82 -4.11 -16.77
CA PRO A 104 3.66 -5.28 -17.00
C PRO A 104 4.84 -5.02 -17.95
N ALA A 105 4.71 -4.08 -18.90
CA ALA A 105 5.79 -3.72 -19.79
C ALA A 105 6.93 -3.02 -19.04
N ARG A 106 6.58 -2.13 -18.11
CA ARG A 106 7.54 -1.45 -17.23
C ARG A 106 8.29 -2.45 -16.34
N TYR A 107 7.58 -3.42 -15.76
CA TYR A 107 8.21 -4.47 -14.98
C TYR A 107 9.14 -5.35 -15.83
N LYS A 108 8.73 -5.73 -17.03
CA LYS A 108 9.55 -6.50 -17.96
C LYS A 108 10.84 -5.78 -18.35
N ALA A 109 10.78 -4.45 -18.46
CA ALA A 109 11.94 -3.58 -18.75
C ALA A 109 12.76 -3.23 -17.49
N ARG A 110 12.40 -3.74 -16.32
CA ARG A 110 13.07 -3.48 -15.06
C ARG A 110 14.58 -3.81 -15.13
N ARG A 111 15.36 -2.99 -14.47
CA ARG A 111 16.80 -3.19 -14.25
C ARG A 111 17.08 -3.13 -12.75
N TRP A 112 17.76 -4.13 -12.22
CA TRP A 112 18.07 -4.24 -10.79
C TRP A 112 18.85 -3.04 -10.23
N GLU A 113 19.66 -2.39 -11.06
CA GLU A 113 20.45 -1.20 -10.69
C GLU A 113 19.58 -0.01 -10.29
N THR A 114 18.33 0.02 -10.77
CA THR A 114 17.38 1.11 -10.52
C THR A 114 16.31 0.76 -9.46
N ASP A 115 16.26 -0.47 -8.97
CA ASP A 115 15.21 -0.94 -8.06
C ASP A 115 15.13 -0.13 -6.76
N PHE A 116 16.27 0.24 -6.19
CA PHE A 116 16.29 1.08 -5.00
C PHE A 116 15.68 2.45 -5.26
N ASP A 117 16.10 3.13 -6.30
CA ASP A 117 15.62 4.49 -6.62
C ASP A 117 14.14 4.47 -7.04
N ASN A 118 13.72 3.42 -7.76
CA ASN A 118 12.32 3.17 -8.08
C ASN A 118 11.49 2.94 -6.81
N SER A 119 11.99 2.15 -5.85
CA SER A 119 11.31 1.92 -4.58
C SER A 119 11.18 3.20 -3.75
N VAL A 120 12.23 4.01 -3.68
CA VAL A 120 12.19 5.31 -3.00
C VAL A 120 11.16 6.24 -3.67
N THR A 121 11.13 6.29 -5.00
CA THR A 121 10.16 7.09 -5.75
C THR A 121 8.74 6.59 -5.52
N GLN A 122 8.50 5.27 -5.54
CA GLN A 122 7.19 4.69 -5.24
C GLN A 122 6.73 5.03 -3.82
N ALA A 123 7.61 4.95 -2.82
CA ALA A 123 7.26 5.33 -1.45
C ALA A 123 6.84 6.82 -1.35
N LYS A 124 7.55 7.72 -2.05
CA LYS A 124 7.19 9.14 -2.15
C LYS A 124 5.84 9.33 -2.84
N ASN A 125 5.59 8.58 -3.91
CA ASN A 125 4.32 8.60 -4.64
C ASN A 125 3.13 8.16 -3.78
N LEU A 126 3.30 7.15 -2.91
CA LEU A 126 2.25 6.73 -1.98
C LEU A 126 2.01 7.77 -0.87
N ARG A 127 3.05 8.47 -0.41
CA ARG A 127 2.88 9.61 0.50
C ARG A 127 2.15 10.78 -0.20
N ARG A 128 2.45 11.01 -1.48
CA ARG A 128 1.73 11.97 -2.31
C ARG A 128 0.27 11.56 -2.54
N ALA A 129 -0.01 10.26 -2.69
CA ALA A 129 -1.37 9.74 -2.75
C ALA A 129 -2.16 10.01 -1.45
N LEU A 130 -1.51 9.99 -0.28
CA LEU A 130 -2.13 10.44 0.98
C LEU A 130 -2.48 11.94 0.95
N ASP A 131 -1.66 12.80 0.32
CA ASP A 131 -2.00 14.22 0.14
C ASP A 131 -3.30 14.36 -0.69
N VAL A 132 -3.41 13.59 -1.79
CA VAL A 132 -4.62 13.57 -2.64
C VAL A 132 -5.84 13.08 -1.87
N LEU A 133 -5.70 12.01 -1.09
CA LEU A 133 -6.78 11.44 -0.29
C LEU A 133 -7.28 12.43 0.76
N LEU A 134 -6.38 13.09 1.46
CA LEU A 134 -6.71 14.08 2.49
C LEU A 134 -7.28 15.37 1.94
N ALA A 135 -7.00 15.69 0.68
CA ALA A 135 -7.60 16.83 -0.02
C ALA A 135 -9.02 16.56 -0.52
N GLN A 136 -9.53 15.32 -0.41
CA GLN A 136 -10.89 15.03 -0.83
C GLN A 136 -11.93 15.71 0.06
N PRO A 137 -13.03 16.25 -0.51
CA PRO A 137 -14.06 16.93 0.27
C PRO A 137 -14.63 16.06 1.39
N GLY A 138 -14.72 16.63 2.59
CA GLY A 138 -15.33 15.98 3.75
C GLY A 138 -14.49 14.91 4.44
N VAL A 139 -13.27 14.67 4.03
CA VAL A 139 -12.37 13.71 4.70
C VAL A 139 -11.92 14.22 6.08
N ASP A 140 -12.08 13.39 7.10
CA ASP A 140 -11.52 13.62 8.44
C ASP A 140 -10.09 13.05 8.52
N ALA A 141 -9.11 13.93 8.55
CA ALA A 141 -7.69 13.57 8.61
C ALA A 141 -7.29 12.76 9.86
N ARG A 142 -8.15 12.66 10.87
CA ARG A 142 -7.90 11.85 12.07
C ARG A 142 -8.34 10.40 11.90
N ARG A 143 -9.14 10.08 10.86
CA ARG A 143 -9.70 8.75 10.59
C ARG A 143 -9.21 8.21 9.26
N VAL A 144 -7.88 8.03 9.18
CA VAL A 144 -7.19 7.56 7.97
C VAL A 144 -6.57 6.19 8.22
N ALA A 145 -6.75 5.27 7.27
CA ALA A 145 -6.08 3.97 7.27
C ALA A 145 -5.36 3.73 5.93
N TYR A 146 -4.44 2.77 5.98
CA TYR A 146 -3.74 2.21 4.83
C TYR A 146 -4.04 0.72 4.74
N VAL A 147 -4.30 0.23 3.53
CA VAL A 147 -4.44 -1.20 3.24
C VAL A 147 -3.50 -1.53 2.08
N GLY A 148 -2.65 -2.51 2.24
CA GLY A 148 -1.75 -2.93 1.18
C GLY A 148 -1.60 -4.43 1.12
N HIS A 149 -1.43 -4.97 -0.09
CA HIS A 149 -1.22 -6.38 -0.34
C HIS A 149 0.11 -6.61 -1.05
N ASP A 150 0.87 -7.65 -0.65
CA ASP A 150 2.17 -8.02 -1.22
C ASP A 150 3.11 -6.80 -1.30
N TYR A 151 3.44 -6.39 -2.49
CA TYR A 151 4.18 -5.16 -2.79
C TYR A 151 3.56 -3.93 -2.08
N GLY A 152 2.23 -3.80 -2.10
CA GLY A 152 1.53 -2.74 -1.38
C GLY A 152 1.71 -2.82 0.15
N ALA A 153 1.77 -4.02 0.72
CA ALA A 153 2.04 -4.21 2.15
C ALA A 153 3.48 -3.83 2.53
N MET A 154 4.43 -4.17 1.67
CA MET A 154 5.83 -3.80 1.87
C MET A 154 6.04 -2.29 1.89
N PHE A 155 5.43 -1.57 0.93
CA PHE A 155 5.46 -0.11 0.93
C PHE A 155 4.68 0.51 2.08
N GLY A 156 3.56 -0.11 2.50
CA GLY A 156 2.83 0.30 3.69
C GLY A 156 3.71 0.25 4.94
N ALA A 157 4.45 -0.84 5.13
CA ALA A 157 5.40 -0.99 6.23
C ALA A 157 6.55 0.03 6.15
N LEU A 158 7.09 0.28 4.95
CA LEU A 158 8.16 1.26 4.74
C LEU A 158 7.70 2.68 5.10
N ILE A 159 6.58 3.13 4.53
CA ILE A 159 6.10 4.49 4.77
C ILE A 159 5.59 4.70 6.19
N ALA A 160 5.06 3.67 6.86
CA ALA A 160 4.63 3.76 8.26
C ALA A 160 5.75 4.22 9.20
N GLY A 161 7.01 3.97 8.82
CA GLY A 161 8.17 4.41 9.60
C GLY A 161 8.42 5.92 9.60
N VAL A 162 7.79 6.67 8.68
CA VAL A 162 7.96 8.13 8.53
C VAL A 162 6.62 8.85 8.36
N GLU A 163 5.52 8.12 8.16
CA GLU A 163 4.20 8.68 7.88
C GLU A 163 3.28 8.49 9.09
N THR A 164 2.76 9.59 9.61
CA THR A 164 1.94 9.58 10.83
C THR A 164 0.47 9.87 10.59
N ARG A 165 0.07 10.18 9.36
CA ARG A 165 -1.33 10.48 9.01
C ARG A 165 -2.26 9.27 9.09
N PRO A 166 -1.90 8.07 8.59
CA PRO A 166 -2.70 6.89 8.86
C PRO A 166 -2.54 6.41 10.30
N ARG A 167 -3.66 6.27 11.00
CA ARG A 167 -3.71 5.72 12.36
C ARG A 167 -3.71 4.19 12.40
N ALA A 168 -3.92 3.55 11.23
CA ALA A 168 -4.08 2.11 11.11
C ALA A 168 -3.54 1.59 9.77
N TYR A 169 -2.90 0.43 9.78
CA TYR A 169 -2.35 -0.25 8.61
C TYR A 169 -2.77 -1.72 8.58
N ALA A 170 -3.51 -2.14 7.55
CA ALA A 170 -3.73 -3.56 7.25
C ALA A 170 -2.73 -3.99 6.18
N LEU A 171 -1.81 -4.88 6.53
CA LEU A 171 -0.72 -5.35 5.68
C LEU A 171 -0.91 -6.83 5.38
N ILE A 172 -1.08 -7.16 4.11
CA ILE A 172 -1.50 -8.48 3.62
C ILE A 172 -0.35 -9.10 2.84
N ALA A 173 0.11 -10.28 3.25
CA ALA A 173 1.08 -11.11 2.54
C ALA A 173 2.36 -10.38 2.08
N GLY A 174 2.87 -9.45 2.87
CA GLY A 174 4.09 -8.70 2.54
C GLY A 174 5.36 -9.47 2.85
N THR A 175 6.36 -9.37 1.98
CA THR A 175 7.71 -9.90 2.19
C THR A 175 8.53 -8.95 3.06
N SER A 176 9.32 -9.51 3.98
CA SER A 176 10.08 -8.74 4.98
C SER A 176 11.22 -7.90 4.41
N ARG A 177 11.70 -8.24 3.20
CA ARG A 177 12.82 -7.60 2.53
C ARG A 177 12.53 -7.32 1.06
N PHE A 178 12.80 -6.11 0.60
CA PHE A 178 12.67 -5.77 -0.82
C PHE A 178 13.58 -6.59 -1.73
N ALA A 179 14.80 -6.87 -1.29
CA ALA A 179 15.72 -7.67 -2.10
C ALA A 179 15.17 -9.07 -2.39
N ASP A 180 14.56 -9.73 -1.40
CA ASP A 180 13.99 -11.08 -1.58
C ASP A 180 12.78 -11.04 -2.53
N TRP A 181 11.93 -10.03 -2.43
CA TRP A 181 10.82 -9.83 -3.35
C TRP A 181 11.30 -9.62 -4.80
N TYR A 182 12.27 -8.73 -4.99
CA TYR A 182 12.82 -8.45 -6.33
C TYR A 182 13.54 -9.65 -6.94
N LEU A 183 14.20 -10.47 -6.15
CA LEU A 183 14.92 -11.64 -6.64
C LEU A 183 14.00 -12.82 -6.93
N PHE A 184 12.87 -12.94 -6.25
CA PHE A 184 11.94 -14.05 -6.43
C PHE A 184 11.30 -14.04 -7.83
N GLY A 185 10.86 -12.89 -8.32
CA GLY A 185 10.17 -12.75 -9.61
C GLY A 185 11.08 -12.58 -10.83
N SER A 186 12.40 -12.56 -10.64
CA SER A 186 13.35 -12.23 -11.71
C SER A 186 13.87 -13.46 -12.43
N SER A 187 13.44 -13.65 -13.66
CA SER A 187 14.02 -14.66 -14.58
C SER A 187 15.24 -14.15 -15.35
N THR A 188 15.44 -12.83 -15.44
CA THR A 188 16.53 -12.21 -16.22
C THR A 188 17.13 -11.02 -15.47
N GLY A 189 18.44 -10.78 -15.64
CA GLY A 189 19.09 -9.59 -15.11
C GLY A 189 19.25 -9.57 -13.58
N VAL A 190 19.34 -10.74 -12.94
CA VAL A 190 19.59 -10.84 -11.50
C VAL A 190 21.04 -10.53 -11.21
N PRO A 191 21.36 -9.66 -10.22
CA PRO A 191 22.73 -9.39 -9.81
C PRO A 191 23.40 -10.66 -9.27
N LYS A 192 24.72 -10.79 -9.50
CA LYS A 192 25.52 -11.96 -9.05
C LYS A 192 26.78 -11.50 -8.31
N GLY A 193 27.37 -12.41 -7.51
CA GLY A 193 28.62 -12.14 -6.81
C GLY A 193 28.56 -10.87 -5.95
N GLU A 194 29.50 -9.98 -6.13
CA GLU A 194 29.58 -8.71 -5.39
C GLU A 194 28.40 -7.77 -5.68
N ASP A 195 27.84 -7.81 -6.89
CA ASP A 195 26.67 -7.00 -7.26
C ASP A 195 25.44 -7.43 -6.43
N LEU A 196 25.28 -8.72 -6.20
CA LEU A 196 24.19 -9.23 -5.34
C LEU A 196 24.34 -8.76 -3.89
N ALA A 197 25.56 -8.75 -3.36
CA ALA A 197 25.83 -8.24 -2.02
C ALA A 197 25.49 -6.74 -1.92
N ARG A 198 25.96 -5.92 -2.87
CA ARG A 198 25.67 -4.49 -2.95
C ARG A 198 24.16 -4.20 -3.13
N PHE A 199 23.50 -4.99 -3.95
CA PHE A 199 22.05 -4.88 -4.16
C PHE A 199 21.27 -5.10 -2.85
N ARG A 200 21.59 -6.18 -2.13
CA ARG A 200 20.96 -6.47 -0.83
C ARG A 200 21.25 -5.41 0.23
N GLU A 201 22.49 -4.97 0.32
CA GLU A 201 22.88 -3.92 1.27
C GLU A 201 22.17 -2.59 0.98
N ARG A 202 22.04 -2.22 -0.30
CA ARG A 202 21.37 -0.99 -0.70
C ARG A 202 19.87 -1.06 -0.38
N LEU A 203 19.16 -2.14 -0.70
CA LEU A 203 17.75 -2.31 -0.44
C LEU A 203 17.43 -2.48 1.05
N ALA A 204 18.35 -3.06 1.85
CA ALA A 204 18.18 -3.17 3.29
C ALA A 204 17.97 -1.82 4.00
N GLN A 205 18.37 -0.70 3.37
CA GLN A 205 18.13 0.64 3.89
C GLN A 205 16.64 1.01 3.94
N ILE A 206 15.84 0.38 3.10
CA ILE A 206 14.38 0.61 2.98
C ILE A 206 13.55 -0.62 3.30
N ASP A 207 14.15 -1.68 3.86
CA ASP A 207 13.41 -2.91 4.16
C ASP A 207 12.19 -2.64 5.04
N PRO A 208 11.04 -3.24 4.68
CA PRO A 208 9.76 -3.03 5.35
C PRO A 208 9.85 -3.19 6.87
N VAL A 209 10.42 -4.29 7.34
CA VAL A 209 10.49 -4.60 8.78
C VAL A 209 11.40 -3.64 9.56
N THR A 210 12.42 -3.07 8.92
CA THR A 210 13.30 -2.08 9.56
C THR A 210 12.58 -0.74 9.78
N ALA A 211 11.79 -0.32 8.82
CA ALA A 211 11.01 0.91 8.90
C ALA A 211 9.81 0.75 9.86
N LEU A 212 9.12 -0.38 9.80
CA LEU A 212 7.89 -0.67 10.55
C LEU A 212 8.06 -0.47 12.07
N GLY A 213 9.19 -0.83 12.64
CA GLY A 213 9.47 -0.67 14.08
C GLY A 213 9.44 0.78 14.60
N ARG A 214 9.38 1.78 13.69
CA ARG A 214 9.30 3.21 14.02
C ARG A 214 7.89 3.78 13.96
N ALA A 215 6.95 3.00 13.45
CA ALA A 215 5.58 3.45 13.21
C ALA A 215 4.83 3.73 14.52
N LYS A 216 3.85 4.64 14.44
CA LYS A 216 2.99 5.03 15.57
C LYS A 216 1.52 4.80 15.21
N ALA A 217 1.18 3.61 14.76
CA ALA A 217 -0.15 3.25 14.28
C ALA A 217 -0.56 1.88 14.79
N ALA A 218 -1.83 1.51 14.63
CA ALA A 218 -2.31 0.16 14.82
C ALA A 218 -2.03 -0.70 13.59
N PHE A 219 -1.71 -1.98 13.78
CA PHE A 219 -1.39 -2.90 12.69
C PHE A 219 -2.27 -4.15 12.72
N PHE A 220 -2.79 -4.50 11.55
CA PHE A 220 -3.38 -5.80 11.28
C PHE A 220 -2.58 -6.50 10.17
N LEU A 221 -1.94 -7.60 10.53
CA LEU A 221 -1.09 -8.38 9.66
C LEU A 221 -1.83 -9.65 9.24
N GLN A 222 -2.05 -9.85 7.94
CA GLN A 222 -2.80 -10.97 7.38
C GLN A 222 -1.91 -11.79 6.46
N PHE A 223 -1.81 -13.11 6.67
CA PHE A 223 -0.96 -14.01 5.91
C PHE A 223 -1.66 -15.32 5.54
N GLY A 224 -1.30 -15.87 4.38
CA GLY A 224 -1.72 -17.18 3.92
C GLY A 224 -0.76 -18.28 4.39
N GLU A 225 -1.28 -19.36 4.98
CA GLU A 225 -0.47 -20.50 5.44
C GLU A 225 0.08 -21.33 4.28
N GLN A 226 -0.55 -21.21 3.09
CA GLN A 226 -0.17 -21.90 1.86
C GLN A 226 0.60 -20.98 0.89
N ASP A 227 0.91 -19.76 1.35
CA ASP A 227 1.64 -18.76 0.57
C ASP A 227 3.12 -19.16 0.41
N ARG A 228 3.51 -19.47 -0.83
CA ARG A 228 4.89 -19.84 -1.18
C ARG A 228 5.82 -18.64 -1.37
N PHE A 229 5.27 -17.43 -1.52
CA PHE A 229 6.03 -16.20 -1.75
C PHE A 229 6.41 -15.54 -0.42
N THR A 230 5.55 -15.66 0.59
CA THR A 230 5.74 -15.13 1.93
C THR A 230 5.80 -16.27 2.96
N PRO A 231 6.94 -16.94 3.13
CA PRO A 231 7.09 -18.04 4.08
C PRO A 231 6.90 -17.54 5.53
N ARG A 232 6.66 -18.48 6.44
CA ARG A 232 6.32 -18.21 7.85
C ARG A 232 7.29 -17.26 8.57
N ASP A 233 8.56 -17.30 8.24
CA ASP A 233 9.57 -16.40 8.84
C ASP A 233 9.29 -14.93 8.52
N ASN A 234 8.66 -14.64 7.37
CA ASN A 234 8.19 -13.28 7.06
C ASN A 234 7.06 -12.85 8.00
N PHE A 235 6.09 -13.74 8.32
CA PHE A 235 5.01 -13.42 9.27
C PHE A 235 5.58 -13.02 10.62
N LEU A 236 6.54 -13.80 11.11
CA LEU A 236 7.19 -13.56 12.39
C LEU A 236 8.00 -12.27 12.37
N ALA A 237 8.74 -12.00 11.28
CA ALA A 237 9.51 -10.78 11.12
C ALA A 237 8.62 -9.53 11.14
N PHE A 238 7.50 -9.55 10.41
CA PHE A 238 6.52 -8.46 10.46
C PHE A 238 5.91 -8.29 11.84
N TYR A 239 5.47 -9.40 12.46
CA TYR A 239 4.86 -9.33 13.79
C TYR A 239 5.83 -8.83 14.85
N GLN A 240 7.08 -9.26 14.81
CA GLN A 240 8.11 -8.80 15.75
C GLN A 240 8.43 -7.32 15.56
N ALA A 241 8.52 -6.86 14.30
CA ALA A 241 8.86 -5.48 13.97
C ALA A 241 7.71 -4.49 14.26
N ALA A 242 6.47 -4.89 14.06
CA ALA A 242 5.32 -4.00 14.26
C ALA A 242 5.17 -3.58 15.72
N PRO A 243 4.97 -2.27 16.02
CA PRO A 243 4.67 -1.80 17.36
C PRO A 243 3.24 -2.19 17.78
N THR A 244 2.95 -2.08 19.06
CA THR A 244 1.59 -2.22 19.60
C THR A 244 0.81 -0.91 19.44
N PRO A 245 -0.54 -0.98 19.19
CA PRO A 245 -1.34 -2.20 19.11
C PRO A 245 -1.19 -2.93 17.78
N LYS A 246 -1.08 -4.24 17.82
CA LYS A 246 -0.97 -5.08 16.63
C LYS A 246 -1.77 -6.38 16.76
N ARG A 247 -2.27 -6.84 15.61
CA ARG A 247 -2.95 -8.14 15.45
C ARG A 247 -2.31 -8.88 14.29
N ILE A 248 -2.21 -10.19 14.39
CA ILE A 248 -1.87 -11.08 13.28
C ILE A 248 -2.98 -12.11 13.10
N ALA A 249 -3.29 -12.44 11.86
CA ALA A 249 -4.15 -13.56 11.51
C ALA A 249 -3.52 -14.35 10.36
N THR A 250 -3.60 -15.67 10.44
CA THR A 250 -3.21 -16.57 9.36
C THR A 250 -4.42 -17.32 8.87
N TYR A 251 -4.46 -17.63 7.57
CA TYR A 251 -5.60 -18.23 6.90
C TYR A 251 -5.13 -19.40 6.03
N ALA A 252 -5.98 -20.41 5.88
CA ALA A 252 -5.77 -21.50 4.92
C ALA A 252 -5.95 -20.96 3.47
N SER A 253 -5.04 -20.10 3.03
CA SER A 253 -5.06 -19.38 1.76
C SER A 253 -3.67 -19.33 1.16
N GLU A 254 -3.63 -19.20 -0.16
CA GLU A 254 -2.43 -18.86 -0.93
C GLU A 254 -2.15 -17.36 -0.88
N HIS A 255 -1.22 -16.88 -1.71
CA HIS A 255 -0.78 -15.49 -1.76
C HIS A 255 -1.87 -14.49 -2.17
N ASP A 256 -2.85 -14.89 -2.95
CA ASP A 256 -3.93 -14.04 -3.46
C ASP A 256 -4.89 -13.52 -2.38
N MET A 257 -4.95 -14.19 -1.22
CA MET A 257 -5.70 -13.77 -0.03
C MET A 257 -7.16 -13.39 -0.34
N THR A 258 -7.83 -14.15 -1.22
CA THR A 258 -9.13 -13.80 -1.79
C THR A 258 -10.34 -14.32 -1.01
N ALA A 259 -10.15 -15.18 0.00
CA ALA A 259 -11.26 -15.75 0.77
C ALA A 259 -12.08 -14.67 1.49
N ASP A 260 -13.39 -14.86 1.53
CA ASP A 260 -14.34 -13.90 2.13
C ASP A 260 -14.05 -13.60 3.60
N ILE A 261 -13.62 -14.59 4.36
CA ILE A 261 -13.27 -14.39 5.78
C ILE A 261 -12.11 -13.41 5.96
N ILE A 262 -11.14 -13.40 5.04
CA ILE A 262 -10.00 -12.48 5.09
C ILE A 262 -10.46 -11.04 4.89
N ARG A 263 -11.34 -10.82 3.91
CA ARG A 263 -11.94 -9.51 3.64
C ARG A 263 -12.85 -9.07 4.80
N HIS A 264 -13.64 -10.00 5.33
CA HIS A 264 -14.52 -9.73 6.47
C HIS A 264 -13.73 -9.28 7.70
N ASP A 265 -12.72 -10.04 8.12
CA ASP A 265 -11.89 -9.70 9.27
C ASP A 265 -11.23 -8.32 9.13
N ARG A 266 -10.76 -8.01 7.91
CA ARG A 266 -10.18 -6.70 7.61
C ARG A 266 -11.23 -5.59 7.69
N ALA A 267 -12.42 -5.81 7.14
CA ALA A 267 -13.51 -4.83 7.17
C ALA A 267 -13.97 -4.54 8.60
N VAL A 268 -14.08 -5.56 9.45
CA VAL A 268 -14.42 -5.41 10.88
C VAL A 268 -13.33 -4.61 11.59
N TRP A 269 -12.07 -4.99 11.40
CA TRP A 269 -10.96 -4.28 12.04
C TRP A 269 -10.84 -2.83 11.57
N LEU A 270 -11.00 -2.55 10.28
CA LEU A 270 -11.01 -1.17 9.76
C LEU A 270 -12.16 -0.36 10.35
N ALA A 271 -13.34 -0.97 10.51
CA ALA A 271 -14.48 -0.30 11.13
C ALA A 271 -14.19 0.15 12.55
N GLU A 272 -13.56 -0.71 13.35
CA GLU A 272 -13.11 -0.39 14.70
C GLU A 272 -12.06 0.75 14.68
N GLN A 273 -11.06 0.66 13.79
CA GLN A 273 -9.98 1.64 13.74
C GLN A 273 -10.44 3.01 13.20
N LEU A 274 -11.45 3.05 12.37
CA LEU A 274 -11.94 4.27 11.72
C LEU A 274 -13.22 4.82 12.38
N ASP A 275 -13.66 4.23 13.49
CA ASP A 275 -14.89 4.61 14.21
C ASP A 275 -16.10 4.67 13.25
N LEU A 276 -16.27 3.61 12.41
CA LEU A 276 -17.39 3.51 11.48
C LEU A 276 -18.62 2.98 12.22
N SER A 277 -19.75 3.63 12.01
CA SER A 277 -21.05 3.14 12.49
C SER A 277 -21.37 1.77 11.86
N ASN A 278 -22.00 0.90 12.63
CA ASN A 278 -22.50 -0.39 12.16
C ASN A 278 -23.63 -0.21 11.15
#